data_854fff1195fd15da006caea95ff6568a
#
_entry.id   854fff1195fd15da006caea95ff6568a
#
_cell.length_a   1.000
_cell.length_b   1.000
_cell.length_c   1.000
_cell.angle_alpha   90.00
_cell.angle_beta   90.00
_cell.angle_gamma   90.00
#
_symmetry.space_group_name_H-M   'P 1'
#
loop_
_entity.id
_entity.type
_entity.pdbx_description
1 polymer ?
#
loop_
_entity_poly.entity_id
_entity_poly.type
_entity_poly.pdbx_seq_one_letter_code
_entity_poly.pdbx_strand_id
1 'polypeptide(L)'
;MKSYIYNILGASLAAGLMLSCQSDELAGGTGDAYIQISSVNVDKTLTTRAEGSEQIAVDILNEDGSTFKHADDWTALQGQTFLVQAGTKYTVKAYSFGKTVSQGFDAVPVYSGEKELTVKAGVNQTVDVTCKLAQSMVSVSYSDKFKQHFSDYSAKVYGGESYFLSFGKDETRSAYLKAGQKLTIDLTVAQKVFNQTITESALPAYRYKVNYDVNTTGTGSIDISVDQNRQEYEITLGVPLKADGVTTVPIAGDASKVWGQFAILDGISSFADATSPVQFKYKKASEADWKTVAATKVGETTEYTARVQALDFGTEYQYKIVCGESEGSVESFTTESFEEIPNLNFDTWTKSGKTWYPNAVADNYTADGAYWATGNEGVTSFLAGSHDPITVPVEGAEARNGKAAKMETLTDVTLVGSAAGNLFIGKYKTNMSSPANSVSFGRPYSGARPVKLTGYYKYTPKAINNGSYPGTLTTDECNIYVTVWDASGNQIGFGEFVGKEEVTTYKQFSFDITYSNPSAKAASITIVATSSHYGGRFEGSKVTGQVGGGSTLWVDDFELSYY
;
A
#
# COMPACT_ATOMS: atom_id res chain seq x y z
N MET A 1 -12.15 -7.07 -33.23
CA MET A 1 -11.39 -7.38 -32.02
C MET A 1 -12.05 -6.66 -30.88
N LYS A 2 -12.66 -7.42 -29.95
CA LYS A 2 -13.41 -6.87 -28.82
C LYS A 2 -12.42 -6.39 -27.77
N SER A 3 -12.61 -5.15 -27.34
CA SER A 3 -11.91 -4.50 -26.23
C SER A 3 -12.19 -5.31 -24.95
N TYR A 4 -11.14 -5.88 -24.35
CA TYR A 4 -11.23 -6.37 -22.98
C TYR A 4 -10.93 -5.21 -22.05
N ILE A 5 -12.01 -4.67 -21.50
CA ILE A 5 -11.96 -3.74 -20.38
C ILE A 5 -11.60 -4.57 -19.15
N TYR A 6 -10.36 -4.53 -18.74
CA TYR A 6 -10.04 -4.87 -17.36
C TYR A 6 -10.49 -3.70 -16.49
N ASN A 7 -11.58 -3.91 -15.76
CA ASN A 7 -11.95 -3.11 -14.62
C ASN A 7 -10.88 -3.30 -13.52
N ILE A 8 -9.77 -2.61 -13.64
CA ILE A 8 -8.89 -2.31 -12.54
C ILE A 8 -9.14 -0.85 -12.26
N LEU A 9 -10.05 -0.59 -11.34
CA LEU A 9 -10.04 0.58 -10.47
C LEU A 9 -11.36 0.67 -9.71
N GLY A 10 -11.46 -0.17 -8.73
CA GLY A 10 -12.16 0.17 -7.52
C GLY A 10 -11.18 0.34 -6.38
N ALA A 11 -9.97 0.78 -6.61
CA ALA A 11 -9.19 1.42 -5.57
C ALA A 11 -9.67 2.87 -5.52
N SER A 12 -10.83 3.09 -4.91
CA SER A 12 -11.09 4.33 -4.22
C SER A 12 -9.91 4.54 -3.29
N LEU A 13 -8.93 5.30 -3.75
CA LEU A 13 -8.01 6.00 -2.88
C LEU A 13 -8.90 6.99 -2.14
N ALA A 14 -9.55 6.55 -1.07
CA ALA A 14 -9.86 7.42 0.02
C ALA A 14 -8.50 7.96 0.43
N ALA A 15 -8.13 9.12 -0.14
CA ALA A 15 -7.15 9.97 0.47
C ALA A 15 -7.60 10.05 1.92
N GLY A 16 -6.87 9.37 2.80
CA GLY A 16 -7.07 9.52 4.23
C GLY A 16 -6.83 10.97 4.56
N LEU A 17 -7.88 11.76 4.47
CA LEU A 17 -8.00 12.96 5.25
C LEU A 17 -7.89 12.45 6.68
N MET A 18 -6.72 12.61 7.26
CA MET A 18 -6.50 12.55 8.69
C MET A 18 -7.34 13.65 9.32
N LEU A 19 -8.63 13.39 9.43
CA LEU A 19 -9.48 14.10 10.35
C LEU A 19 -9.07 13.66 11.75
N SER A 20 -8.19 14.43 12.34
CA SER A 20 -8.09 14.50 13.80
C SER A 20 -9.45 14.94 14.32
N CYS A 21 -10.31 13.97 14.63
CA CYS A 21 -11.48 14.27 15.43
C CYS A 21 -11.07 14.26 16.91
N GLN A 22 -10.81 15.39 17.46
CA GLN A 22 -11.08 15.58 18.87
C GLN A 22 -12.60 15.64 19.04
N SER A 23 -13.14 14.71 19.80
CA SER A 23 -14.47 14.82 20.36
C SER A 23 -14.42 15.86 21.47
N ASP A 24 -14.75 17.09 21.15
CA ASP A 24 -15.18 18.04 22.14
C ASP A 24 -16.65 18.36 21.91
N GLU A 25 -17.36 18.33 23.00
CA GLU A 25 -18.77 18.59 23.13
C GLU A 25 -19.22 19.82 22.33
N LEU A 26 -20.35 19.68 21.67
CA LEU A 26 -21.16 20.75 21.11
C LEU A 26 -21.56 21.74 22.20
N ALA A 27 -20.69 22.68 22.50
CA ALA A 27 -21.08 23.94 23.10
C ALA A 27 -21.41 24.89 21.95
N GLY A 28 -22.67 24.95 21.57
CA GLY A 28 -23.21 26.01 20.73
C GLY A 28 -23.05 27.36 21.42
N GLY A 29 -21.85 27.94 21.33
CA GLY A 29 -21.60 29.31 21.76
C GLY A 29 -21.66 30.23 20.56
N THR A 30 -22.67 31.11 20.47
CA THR A 30 -22.65 32.29 19.63
C THR A 30 -21.63 33.26 20.25
N GLY A 31 -20.39 33.20 19.80
CA GLY A 31 -19.31 34.09 20.26
C GLY A 31 -18.39 34.47 19.10
N ASP A 32 -17.66 35.54 19.26
CA ASP A 32 -16.65 35.97 18.30
C ASP A 32 -15.56 34.91 18.14
N ALA A 33 -15.20 34.67 16.90
CA ALA A 33 -14.13 33.73 16.52
C ALA A 33 -13.27 34.44 15.47
N TYR A 34 -12.06 33.97 15.29
CA TYR A 34 -11.14 34.66 14.41
C TYR A 34 -10.42 33.69 13.47
N ILE A 35 -10.22 34.11 12.22
CA ILE A 35 -9.39 33.43 11.22
C ILE A 35 -8.17 34.31 10.92
N GLN A 36 -7.00 33.67 10.87
CA GLN A 36 -5.76 34.29 10.44
C GLN A 36 -5.05 33.39 9.43
N ILE A 37 -4.71 33.92 8.26
CA ILE A 37 -3.91 33.20 7.27
C ILE A 37 -2.44 33.30 7.70
N SER A 38 -1.85 32.16 8.07
CA SER A 38 -0.47 32.06 8.54
C SER A 38 0.50 31.97 7.37
N SER A 39 0.21 31.06 6.43
CA SER A 39 1.04 30.89 5.24
C SER A 39 0.23 30.42 4.04
N VAL A 40 0.72 30.79 2.85
CA VAL A 40 0.31 30.19 1.58
C VAL A 40 1.57 29.71 0.87
N ASN A 41 1.69 28.41 0.70
CA ASN A 41 2.85 27.76 0.08
C ASN A 41 2.48 27.24 -1.30
N VAL A 42 3.40 27.36 -2.26
CA VAL A 42 3.22 26.79 -3.61
C VAL A 42 4.15 25.60 -3.77
N ASP A 43 3.54 24.43 -3.94
CA ASP A 43 4.29 23.20 -4.23
C ASP A 43 4.66 23.15 -5.71
N LYS A 44 5.93 23.40 -6.02
CA LYS A 44 6.50 23.39 -7.36
C LYS A 44 7.22 22.09 -7.72
N THR A 45 7.03 21.02 -6.98
CA THR A 45 7.76 19.75 -7.14
C THR A 45 7.69 19.17 -8.55
N LEU A 46 6.57 19.39 -9.24
CA LEU A 46 6.35 18.86 -10.59
C LEU A 46 6.73 19.81 -11.74
N THR A 47 6.99 21.08 -11.44
CA THR A 47 7.26 22.07 -12.50
C THR A 47 8.76 22.25 -12.73
N THR A 48 9.21 22.07 -13.96
CA THR A 48 10.64 22.14 -14.35
C THR A 48 11.06 23.53 -14.87
N ARG A 49 10.11 24.44 -15.07
CA ARG A 49 10.40 25.83 -15.49
C ARG A 49 10.70 26.68 -14.27
N ALA A 50 11.84 27.36 -14.27
CA ALA A 50 12.14 28.44 -13.34
C ALA A 50 11.22 29.64 -13.71
N GLU A 51 10.02 29.68 -13.16
CA GLU A 51 9.14 30.82 -13.25
C GLU A 51 9.39 31.74 -12.05
N GLY A 52 9.21 33.07 -12.27
CA GLY A 52 9.31 34.09 -11.22
C GLY A 52 8.36 33.84 -10.04
N SER A 53 8.26 34.76 -9.12
CA SER A 53 7.33 34.68 -8.00
C SER A 53 5.88 34.56 -8.52
N GLU A 54 5.20 33.48 -8.12
CA GLU A 54 3.77 33.26 -8.44
C GLU A 54 2.93 34.17 -7.57
N GLN A 55 2.10 35.03 -8.18
CA GLN A 55 1.11 35.83 -7.44
C GLN A 55 -0.08 34.93 -7.11
N ILE A 56 -0.39 34.78 -5.83
CA ILE A 56 -1.47 33.94 -5.34
C ILE A 56 -2.58 34.82 -4.74
N ALA A 57 -3.75 34.72 -5.33
CA ALA A 57 -4.97 35.30 -4.75
C ALA A 57 -5.53 34.39 -3.66
N VAL A 58 -6.23 34.98 -2.70
CA VAL A 58 -6.91 34.23 -1.65
C VAL A 58 -8.33 34.73 -1.47
N ASP A 59 -9.26 33.79 -1.37
CA ASP A 59 -10.64 34.00 -0.93
C ASP A 59 -10.86 33.30 0.41
N ILE A 60 -11.50 33.98 1.35
CA ILE A 60 -12.16 33.34 2.48
C ILE A 60 -13.64 33.30 2.12
N LEU A 61 -14.18 32.08 2.03
CA LEU A 61 -15.57 31.83 1.63
C LEU A 61 -16.41 31.47 2.86
N ASN A 62 -17.63 31.95 2.89
CA ASN A 62 -18.67 31.50 3.80
C ASN A 62 -19.12 30.08 3.47
N GLU A 63 -19.92 29.46 4.33
CA GLU A 63 -20.47 28.10 4.14
C GLU A 63 -21.33 27.97 2.88
N ASP A 64 -22.00 29.03 2.47
CA ASP A 64 -22.82 29.12 1.24
C ASP A 64 -21.98 29.34 -0.04
N GLY A 65 -20.65 29.44 0.09
CA GLY A 65 -19.73 29.71 -1.02
C GLY A 65 -19.58 31.18 -1.38
N SER A 66 -20.29 32.10 -0.74
CA SER A 66 -20.11 33.53 -0.96
C SER A 66 -18.77 34.01 -0.40
N THR A 67 -18.18 35.04 -1.04
CA THR A 67 -16.89 35.58 -0.61
C THR A 67 -17.05 36.47 0.62
N PHE A 68 -16.44 36.02 1.74
CA PHE A 68 -16.33 36.85 2.95
C PHE A 68 -15.19 37.86 2.81
N LYS A 69 -14.03 37.43 2.30
CA LYS A 69 -12.84 38.27 2.09
C LYS A 69 -12.08 37.84 0.86
N HIS A 70 -11.57 38.80 0.09
CA HIS A 70 -10.75 38.56 -1.09
C HIS A 70 -9.48 39.39 -1.07
N ALA A 71 -8.39 38.86 -1.64
CA ALA A 71 -7.20 39.60 -2.01
C ALA A 71 -6.55 39.00 -3.26
N ASP A 72 -6.17 39.85 -4.20
CA ASP A 72 -5.43 39.45 -5.41
C ASP A 72 -4.01 38.93 -5.10
N ASP A 73 -3.46 39.34 -3.95
CA ASP A 73 -2.20 38.83 -3.41
C ASP A 73 -2.41 38.48 -1.93
N TRP A 74 -2.18 37.24 -1.58
CA TRP A 74 -2.38 36.72 -0.22
C TRP A 74 -1.54 37.47 0.83
N THR A 75 -0.40 38.02 0.44
CA THR A 75 0.48 38.79 1.35
C THR A 75 -0.22 40.03 1.93
N ALA A 76 -1.21 40.54 1.23
CA ALA A 76 -2.05 41.61 1.74
C ALA A 76 -2.93 41.20 2.94
N LEU A 77 -3.18 39.91 3.12
CA LEU A 77 -3.95 39.36 4.25
C LEU A 77 -3.07 38.71 5.29
N GLN A 78 -1.77 38.56 5.04
CA GLN A 78 -0.84 37.91 5.93
C GLN A 78 -0.80 38.60 7.29
N GLY A 79 -0.97 37.82 8.36
CA GLY A 79 -0.95 38.33 9.72
C GLY A 79 -2.19 39.12 10.15
N GLN A 80 -3.13 39.39 9.23
CA GLN A 80 -4.42 39.99 9.58
C GLN A 80 -5.34 38.95 10.20
N THR A 81 -6.12 39.41 11.17
CA THR A 81 -7.10 38.59 11.90
C THR A 81 -8.51 39.03 11.49
N PHE A 82 -9.34 38.11 11.07
CA PHE A 82 -10.68 38.33 10.60
C PHE A 82 -11.69 37.79 11.60
N LEU A 83 -12.57 38.68 12.09
CA LEU A 83 -13.69 38.31 12.96
C LEU A 83 -14.72 37.52 12.14
N VAL A 84 -15.09 36.35 12.60
CA VAL A 84 -16.04 35.43 11.97
C VAL A 84 -17.01 34.88 13.00
N GLN A 85 -18.09 34.26 12.52
CA GLN A 85 -19.05 33.59 13.41
C GLN A 85 -18.55 32.21 13.87
N ALA A 86 -18.56 31.99 15.17
CA ALA A 86 -18.22 30.69 15.73
C ALA A 86 -19.22 29.59 15.33
N GLY A 87 -18.73 28.38 15.15
CA GLY A 87 -19.55 27.22 14.76
C GLY A 87 -19.91 27.17 13.27
N THR A 88 -19.57 28.21 12.51
CA THR A 88 -19.80 28.28 11.05
C THR A 88 -18.59 27.71 10.31
N LYS A 89 -18.85 27.03 9.20
CA LYS A 89 -17.82 26.51 8.29
C LYS A 89 -17.34 27.62 7.36
N TYR A 90 -16.02 27.72 7.21
CA TYR A 90 -15.38 28.61 6.25
C TYR A 90 -14.44 27.81 5.37
N THR A 91 -14.20 28.31 4.14
CA THR A 91 -13.19 27.75 3.24
C THR A 91 -12.19 28.83 2.87
N VAL A 92 -10.91 28.62 3.16
CA VAL A 92 -9.83 29.46 2.65
C VAL A 92 -9.31 28.84 1.37
N LYS A 93 -9.50 29.54 0.24
CA LYS A 93 -9.10 29.10 -1.09
C LYS A 93 -7.99 30.00 -1.61
N ALA A 94 -6.87 29.41 -2.01
CA ALA A 94 -5.73 30.11 -2.60
C ALA A 94 -5.51 29.63 -4.04
N TYR A 95 -5.20 30.54 -4.97
CA TYR A 95 -5.04 30.19 -6.39
C TYR A 95 -4.19 31.20 -7.15
N SER A 96 -3.60 30.75 -8.28
CA SER A 96 -2.82 31.62 -9.19
C SER A 96 -3.66 32.77 -9.72
N PHE A 97 -3.27 34.00 -9.38
CA PHE A 97 -4.02 35.20 -9.78
C PHE A 97 -3.99 35.42 -11.29
N GLY A 98 -5.15 35.69 -11.88
CA GLY A 98 -5.29 36.02 -13.31
C GLY A 98 -4.96 34.88 -14.28
N LYS A 99 -4.68 33.66 -13.79
CA LYS A 99 -4.40 32.51 -14.64
C LYS A 99 -5.61 31.58 -14.74
N THR A 100 -5.77 30.98 -15.91
CA THR A 100 -6.80 29.97 -16.18
C THR A 100 -6.13 28.65 -16.57
N VAL A 101 -6.73 27.53 -16.18
CA VAL A 101 -6.25 26.19 -16.52
C VAL A 101 -6.30 25.99 -18.03
N SER A 102 -5.13 25.86 -18.65
CA SER A 102 -4.93 25.59 -20.09
C SER A 102 -4.23 24.25 -20.28
N GLN A 103 -4.23 23.76 -21.52
CA GLN A 103 -3.62 22.49 -21.93
C GLN A 103 -2.58 22.72 -23.01
N GLY A 104 -1.52 21.90 -23.05
CA GLY A 104 -0.49 21.94 -24.09
C GLY A 104 0.92 21.92 -23.55
N PHE A 105 1.88 21.88 -24.49
CA PHE A 105 3.31 21.95 -24.18
C PHE A 105 3.73 23.34 -23.65
N ASP A 106 3.04 24.37 -24.11
CA ASP A 106 3.34 25.77 -23.77
C ASP A 106 2.32 26.36 -22.77
N ALA A 107 1.43 25.53 -22.24
CA ALA A 107 0.52 25.92 -21.17
C ALA A 107 1.30 26.34 -19.93
N VAL A 108 0.79 27.35 -19.24
CA VAL A 108 1.39 27.81 -17.98
C VAL A 108 0.85 27.01 -16.80
N PRO A 109 1.67 26.72 -15.78
CA PRO A 109 1.18 26.09 -14.57
C PRO A 109 0.22 27.02 -13.82
N VAL A 110 -0.85 26.42 -13.31
CA VAL A 110 -1.85 27.05 -12.46
C VAL A 110 -1.87 26.29 -11.15
N TYR A 111 -1.75 26.98 -10.05
CA TYR A 111 -1.75 26.40 -8.71
C TYR A 111 -3.06 26.74 -7.99
N SER A 112 -3.56 25.81 -7.20
CA SER A 112 -4.70 26.03 -6.33
C SER A 112 -4.62 25.13 -5.10
N GLY A 113 -5.20 25.60 -4.01
CA GLY A 113 -5.34 24.87 -2.77
C GLY A 113 -6.48 25.44 -1.96
N GLU A 114 -7.07 24.62 -1.10
CA GLU A 114 -8.14 25.06 -0.21
C GLU A 114 -8.04 24.37 1.14
N LYS A 115 -8.55 25.05 2.15
CA LYS A 115 -8.64 24.53 3.50
C LYS A 115 -9.97 24.88 4.10
N GLU A 116 -10.73 23.86 4.44
CA GLU A 116 -11.97 24.00 5.21
C GLU A 116 -11.66 24.05 6.70
N LEU A 117 -12.41 24.87 7.43
CA LEU A 117 -12.30 24.98 8.87
C LEU A 117 -13.65 25.37 9.49
N THR A 118 -13.86 24.95 10.72
CA THR A 118 -14.96 25.42 11.56
C THR A 118 -14.33 26.08 12.79
N VAL A 119 -14.60 27.37 12.99
CA VAL A 119 -13.91 28.15 14.02
C VAL A 119 -14.68 28.11 15.33
N LYS A 120 -13.97 27.87 16.43
CA LYS A 120 -14.57 27.83 17.77
C LYS A 120 -14.61 29.23 18.37
N ALA A 121 -15.63 29.50 19.20
CA ALA A 121 -15.76 30.75 19.93
C ALA A 121 -14.52 31.06 20.79
N GLY A 122 -14.06 32.30 20.74
CA GLY A 122 -12.90 32.77 21.49
C GLY A 122 -11.54 32.29 20.97
N VAL A 123 -11.50 31.62 19.81
CA VAL A 123 -10.27 31.07 19.23
C VAL A 123 -9.84 31.88 18.01
N ASN A 124 -8.55 32.24 17.96
CA ASN A 124 -7.90 32.70 16.73
C ASN A 124 -7.32 31.47 16.02
N GLN A 125 -7.98 31.03 14.95
CA GLN A 125 -7.54 29.86 14.20
C GLN A 125 -6.64 30.28 13.05
N THR A 126 -5.39 29.85 13.09
CA THR A 126 -4.43 30.03 12.01
C THR A 126 -4.63 29.00 10.91
N VAL A 127 -4.47 29.42 9.67
CA VAL A 127 -4.66 28.59 8.47
C VAL A 127 -3.44 28.64 7.59
N ASP A 128 -2.93 27.47 7.25
CA ASP A 128 -1.89 27.27 6.24
C ASP A 128 -2.52 26.62 5.02
N VAL A 129 -2.31 27.20 3.84
CA VAL A 129 -2.80 26.65 2.57
C VAL A 129 -1.62 26.26 1.69
N THR A 130 -1.62 25.03 1.17
CA THR A 130 -0.65 24.59 0.17
C THR A 130 -1.33 24.53 -1.18
N CYS A 131 -0.90 25.37 -2.11
CA CYS A 131 -1.32 25.35 -3.50
C CYS A 131 -0.52 24.31 -4.27
N LYS A 132 -1.21 23.36 -4.88
CA LYS A 132 -0.64 22.37 -5.78
C LYS A 132 -1.01 22.68 -7.22
N LEU A 133 -0.30 22.07 -8.17
CA LEU A 133 -0.62 22.19 -9.59
C LEU A 133 -2.06 21.74 -9.85
N ALA A 134 -2.87 22.60 -10.43
CA ALA A 134 -4.28 22.33 -10.75
C ALA A 134 -4.44 21.44 -12.00
N GLN A 135 -3.39 21.33 -12.80
CA GLN A 135 -3.31 20.50 -13.99
C GLN A 135 -2.68 19.13 -13.66
N SER A 136 -2.87 18.17 -14.56
CA SER A 136 -2.06 16.98 -14.69
C SER A 136 -0.95 17.24 -15.69
N MET A 137 0.10 16.42 -15.67
CA MET A 137 1.16 16.45 -16.68
C MET A 137 1.25 15.09 -17.38
N VAL A 138 1.63 15.10 -18.66
CA VAL A 138 1.90 13.87 -19.40
C VAL A 138 3.20 14.02 -20.20
N SER A 139 3.97 12.95 -20.26
CA SER A 139 5.12 12.80 -21.14
C SER A 139 5.12 11.44 -21.80
N VAL A 140 5.66 11.36 -23.00
CA VAL A 140 5.81 10.09 -23.75
C VAL A 140 7.27 9.91 -24.08
N SER A 141 7.77 8.71 -23.87
CA SER A 141 9.13 8.32 -24.22
C SER A 141 9.14 6.98 -24.96
N TYR A 142 10.22 6.73 -25.66
CA TYR A 142 10.42 5.51 -26.45
C TYR A 142 11.79 4.93 -26.08
N SER A 143 11.85 3.65 -25.69
CA SER A 143 13.11 2.99 -25.34
C SER A 143 14.06 2.91 -26.54
N ASP A 144 15.34 2.71 -26.28
CA ASP A 144 16.31 2.53 -27.36
C ASP A 144 16.03 1.27 -28.19
N LYS A 145 15.52 0.21 -27.54
CA LYS A 145 15.07 -0.99 -28.25
C LYS A 145 13.89 -0.68 -29.17
N PHE A 146 12.93 0.11 -28.70
CA PHE A 146 11.78 0.54 -29.51
C PHE A 146 12.25 1.32 -30.76
N LYS A 147 13.13 2.31 -30.55
CA LYS A 147 13.70 3.13 -31.65
C LYS A 147 14.49 2.33 -32.68
N GLN A 148 15.16 1.26 -32.25
CA GLN A 148 15.89 0.36 -33.14
C GLN A 148 14.98 -0.49 -34.04
N HIS A 149 13.81 -0.91 -33.50
CA HIS A 149 12.89 -1.80 -34.20
C HIS A 149 11.88 -1.07 -35.07
N PHE A 150 11.49 0.13 -34.72
CA PHE A 150 10.48 0.90 -35.43
C PHE A 150 11.06 2.21 -35.96
N SER A 151 10.97 2.38 -37.27
CA SER A 151 11.47 3.60 -37.95
C SER A 151 10.41 4.70 -38.06
N ASP A 152 9.12 4.34 -38.06
CA ASP A 152 7.99 5.26 -38.17
C ASP A 152 6.97 5.04 -37.06
N TYR A 153 6.86 6.03 -36.17
CA TYR A 153 5.95 5.99 -35.04
C TYR A 153 5.65 7.39 -34.49
N SER A 154 4.49 7.52 -33.92
CA SER A 154 4.06 8.71 -33.15
C SER A 154 2.97 8.33 -32.16
N ALA A 155 2.85 9.08 -31.08
CA ALA A 155 1.76 8.91 -30.13
C ALA A 155 0.89 10.16 -30.05
N LYS A 156 -0.42 9.97 -29.88
CA LYS A 156 -1.37 11.02 -29.58
C LYS A 156 -2.00 10.77 -28.22
N VAL A 157 -1.85 11.69 -27.30
CA VAL A 157 -2.50 11.65 -25.98
C VAL A 157 -3.75 12.52 -26.03
N TYR A 158 -4.89 11.92 -25.73
CA TYR A 158 -6.18 12.62 -25.67
C TYR A 158 -6.49 12.99 -24.23
N GLY A 159 -6.82 14.28 -24.03
CA GLY A 159 -7.34 14.82 -22.78
C GLY A 159 -8.83 15.13 -22.95
N GLY A 160 -9.70 14.18 -22.60
CA GLY A 160 -11.12 14.24 -22.93
C GLY A 160 -11.43 13.89 -24.39
N GLU A 161 -12.64 14.20 -24.88
CA GLU A 161 -13.13 13.75 -26.19
C GLU A 161 -12.59 14.56 -27.38
N SER A 162 -12.22 15.80 -27.19
CA SER A 162 -11.93 16.73 -28.30
C SER A 162 -10.52 17.32 -28.34
N TYR A 163 -9.70 17.09 -27.34
CA TYR A 163 -8.36 17.64 -27.23
C TYR A 163 -7.29 16.56 -27.28
N PHE A 164 -6.28 16.76 -28.10
CA PHE A 164 -5.13 15.85 -28.15
C PHE A 164 -3.79 16.59 -28.28
N LEU A 165 -2.74 15.91 -27.87
CA LEU A 165 -1.34 16.31 -28.01
C LEU A 165 -0.59 15.25 -28.80
N SER A 166 0.24 15.68 -29.74
CA SER A 166 1.07 14.79 -30.55
C SER A 166 2.49 14.73 -30.00
N PHE A 167 2.95 13.53 -29.72
CA PHE A 167 4.32 13.22 -29.31
C PHE A 167 5.01 12.49 -30.44
N GLY A 168 5.85 13.23 -31.18
CA GLY A 168 6.71 12.66 -32.20
C GLY A 168 7.95 12.00 -31.62
N LYS A 169 8.83 11.49 -32.49
CA LYS A 169 10.06 10.79 -32.11
C LYS A 169 10.98 11.60 -31.21
N ASP A 170 11.03 12.93 -31.41
CA ASP A 170 11.96 13.85 -30.77
C ASP A 170 11.29 14.71 -29.70
N GLU A 171 9.98 14.51 -29.44
CA GLU A 171 9.29 15.27 -28.41
C GLU A 171 9.56 14.69 -27.03
N THR A 172 10.31 15.42 -26.22
CA THR A 172 10.73 15.02 -24.86
C THR A 172 10.10 15.83 -23.75
N ARG A 173 9.34 16.90 -24.11
CA ARG A 173 8.72 17.78 -23.14
C ARG A 173 7.52 17.10 -22.46
N SER A 174 7.28 17.47 -21.23
CA SER A 174 5.99 17.20 -20.58
C SER A 174 4.98 18.28 -21.01
N ALA A 175 3.74 17.86 -21.21
CA ALA A 175 2.62 18.76 -21.49
C ALA A 175 1.64 18.81 -20.35
N TYR A 176 0.94 19.92 -20.20
CA TYR A 176 -0.13 20.09 -19.21
C TYR A 176 -1.47 19.67 -19.79
N LEU A 177 -2.28 19.00 -18.98
CA LEU A 177 -3.64 18.59 -19.28
C LEU A 177 -4.56 18.99 -18.12
N LYS A 178 -5.83 19.23 -18.41
CA LYS A 178 -6.83 19.46 -17.36
C LYS A 178 -7.00 18.22 -16.50
N ALA A 179 -7.01 18.40 -15.19
CA ALA A 179 -7.35 17.33 -14.27
C ALA A 179 -8.84 16.93 -14.39
N GLY A 180 -9.20 15.75 -13.90
CA GLY A 180 -10.55 15.22 -13.94
C GLY A 180 -10.96 14.61 -15.28
N GLN A 181 -10.13 14.70 -16.32
CA GLN A 181 -10.43 14.15 -17.64
C GLN A 181 -9.90 12.73 -17.78
N LYS A 182 -10.59 11.92 -18.59
CA LYS A 182 -10.07 10.64 -19.07
C LYS A 182 -8.89 10.91 -19.99
N LEU A 183 -7.80 10.16 -19.78
CA LEU A 183 -6.63 10.18 -20.65
C LEU A 183 -6.54 8.86 -21.41
N THR A 184 -6.48 8.97 -22.73
CA THR A 184 -6.18 7.84 -23.62
C THR A 184 -5.00 8.16 -24.50
N ILE A 185 -4.34 7.16 -25.01
CA ILE A 185 -3.21 7.32 -25.92
C ILE A 185 -3.36 6.40 -27.13
N ASP A 186 -3.13 6.94 -28.30
CA ASP A 186 -3.01 6.21 -29.56
C ASP A 186 -1.54 6.19 -29.96
N LEU A 187 -0.93 5.03 -30.00
CA LEU A 187 0.35 4.82 -30.64
C LEU A 187 0.15 4.39 -32.09
N THR A 188 0.67 5.13 -33.01
CA THR A 188 0.76 4.73 -34.41
C THR A 188 2.15 4.19 -34.70
N VAL A 189 2.25 2.93 -35.13
CA VAL A 189 3.49 2.26 -35.54
C VAL A 189 3.22 1.51 -36.83
N ALA A 190 4.03 1.75 -37.87
CA ALA A 190 3.92 1.08 -39.16
C ALA A 190 2.46 1.02 -39.69
N GLN A 191 1.76 2.15 -39.62
CA GLN A 191 0.34 2.35 -40.02
C GLN A 191 -0.70 1.62 -39.17
N LYS A 192 -0.31 0.95 -38.10
CA LYS A 192 -1.24 0.38 -37.10
C LYS A 192 -1.38 1.32 -35.92
N VAL A 193 -2.61 1.43 -35.42
CA VAL A 193 -2.94 2.24 -34.25
C VAL A 193 -3.24 1.31 -33.07
N PHE A 194 -2.55 1.55 -31.97
CA PHE A 194 -2.77 0.88 -30.69
C PHE A 194 -3.35 1.90 -29.72
N ASN A 195 -4.60 1.70 -29.31
CA ASN A 195 -5.30 2.57 -28.37
C ASN A 195 -5.19 2.01 -26.96
N GLN A 196 -4.88 2.87 -25.97
CA GLN A 196 -4.80 2.51 -24.58
C GLN A 196 -5.37 3.61 -23.69
N THR A 197 -6.15 3.22 -22.67
CA THR A 197 -6.55 4.14 -21.60
C THR A 197 -5.41 4.24 -20.57
N ILE A 198 -4.97 5.48 -20.33
CA ILE A 198 -3.96 5.80 -19.30
C ILE A 198 -4.64 5.89 -17.93
N THR A 199 -5.73 6.64 -17.83
CA THR A 199 -6.54 6.78 -16.63
C THR A 199 -7.96 7.24 -16.99
N GLU A 200 -8.95 6.81 -16.22
CA GLU A 200 -10.33 7.29 -16.39
C GLU A 200 -10.51 8.73 -15.87
N SER A 201 -9.66 9.17 -14.95
CA SER A 201 -9.70 10.52 -14.40
C SER A 201 -8.30 10.97 -13.99
N ALA A 202 -7.75 11.95 -14.71
CA ALA A 202 -6.43 12.48 -14.43
C ALA A 202 -6.41 13.26 -13.11
N LEU A 203 -5.50 12.93 -12.22
CA LEU A 203 -5.38 13.58 -10.92
C LEU A 203 -4.63 14.93 -11.04
N PRO A 204 -5.08 15.99 -10.37
CA PRO A 204 -4.32 17.23 -10.30
C PRO A 204 -3.00 17.02 -9.57
N ALA A 205 -1.97 17.74 -9.95
CA ALA A 205 -0.62 17.61 -9.42
C ALA A 205 0.00 16.21 -9.58
N TYR A 206 -0.36 15.49 -10.64
CA TYR A 206 0.27 14.21 -10.99
C TYR A 206 0.87 14.25 -12.39
N ARG A 207 1.98 13.54 -12.56
CA ARG A 207 2.64 13.32 -13.84
C ARG A 207 2.42 11.89 -14.31
N TYR A 208 1.95 11.73 -15.54
CA TYR A 208 1.78 10.46 -16.24
C TYR A 208 2.94 10.30 -17.24
N LYS A 209 3.90 9.44 -16.93
CA LYS A 209 5.01 9.09 -17.80
C LYS A 209 4.65 7.84 -18.57
N VAL A 210 4.45 7.95 -19.88
CA VAL A 210 4.17 6.81 -20.74
C VAL A 210 5.45 6.44 -21.47
N ASN A 211 5.94 5.23 -21.24
CA ASN A 211 7.15 4.69 -21.86
C ASN A 211 6.75 3.59 -22.84
N TYR A 212 7.17 3.69 -24.08
CA TYR A 212 7.01 2.63 -25.06
C TYR A 212 8.28 1.80 -25.13
N ASP A 213 8.13 0.50 -24.95
CA ASP A 213 9.21 -0.47 -25.13
C ASP A 213 8.78 -1.55 -26.12
N VAL A 214 9.72 -2.36 -26.54
CA VAL A 214 9.46 -3.53 -27.37
C VAL A 214 9.12 -4.70 -26.45
N ASN A 215 7.96 -5.29 -26.68
CA ASN A 215 7.67 -6.58 -26.08
C ASN A 215 8.00 -7.69 -27.07
N THR A 216 9.03 -8.47 -26.77
CA THR A 216 9.43 -9.63 -27.56
C THR A 216 8.44 -10.78 -27.47
N THR A 217 7.41 -10.64 -26.64
CA THR A 217 6.42 -11.68 -26.34
C THR A 217 5.29 -11.77 -27.37
N GLY A 218 5.31 -10.99 -28.45
CA GLY A 218 4.27 -11.05 -29.50
C GLY A 218 2.92 -10.44 -29.12
N THR A 219 2.71 -10.05 -27.86
CA THR A 219 1.51 -9.37 -27.35
C THR A 219 1.86 -8.01 -26.74
N GLY A 220 0.87 -7.16 -26.52
CA GLY A 220 1.09 -5.92 -25.78
C GLY A 220 1.17 -6.17 -24.27
N SER A 221 2.10 -5.54 -23.58
CA SER A 221 2.15 -5.50 -22.12
C SER A 221 1.91 -4.09 -21.61
N ILE A 222 1.36 -3.99 -20.41
CA ILE A 222 1.17 -2.74 -19.69
C ILE A 222 1.68 -2.94 -18.26
N ASP A 223 2.71 -2.19 -17.90
CA ASP A 223 3.23 -2.12 -16.55
C ASP A 223 2.96 -0.72 -16.00
N ILE A 224 2.35 -0.64 -14.82
CA ILE A 224 2.04 0.62 -14.17
C ILE A 224 2.69 0.63 -12.78
N SER A 225 3.57 1.58 -12.54
CA SER A 225 4.09 1.88 -11.22
C SER A 225 3.67 3.28 -10.77
N VAL A 226 3.49 3.46 -9.46
CA VAL A 226 3.06 4.73 -8.86
C VAL A 226 4.06 5.15 -7.81
N ASP A 227 4.70 6.29 -8.00
CA ASP A 227 5.50 6.95 -6.98
C ASP A 227 4.67 8.06 -6.31
N GLN A 228 4.10 7.77 -5.15
CA GLN A 228 3.28 8.72 -4.41
C GLN A 228 4.09 9.90 -3.86
N ASN A 229 5.39 9.70 -3.57
CA ASN A 229 6.25 10.76 -3.06
C ASN A 229 6.57 11.79 -4.15
N ARG A 230 6.68 11.34 -5.40
CA ARG A 230 6.91 12.20 -6.57
C ARG A 230 5.63 12.58 -7.30
N GLN A 231 4.48 12.04 -6.90
CA GLN A 231 3.20 12.22 -7.59
C GLN A 231 3.31 11.82 -9.08
N GLU A 232 3.94 10.69 -9.36
CA GLU A 232 4.19 10.20 -10.70
C GLU A 232 3.56 8.82 -10.92
N TYR A 233 2.92 8.64 -12.08
CA TYR A 233 2.55 7.35 -12.66
C TYR A 233 3.54 7.05 -13.78
N GLU A 234 4.24 5.95 -13.69
CA GLU A 234 5.08 5.45 -14.76
C GLU A 234 4.39 4.25 -15.40
N ILE A 235 4.08 4.37 -16.69
CA ILE A 235 3.31 3.40 -17.47
C ILE A 235 4.20 2.92 -18.61
N THR A 236 4.62 1.67 -18.58
CA THR A 236 5.38 1.07 -19.66
C THR A 236 4.47 0.23 -20.55
N LEU A 237 4.40 0.58 -21.82
CA LEU A 237 3.61 -0.07 -22.85
C LEU A 237 4.54 -0.86 -23.77
N GLY A 238 4.49 -2.19 -23.68
CA GLY A 238 5.24 -3.07 -24.56
C GLY A 238 4.52 -3.26 -25.89
N VAL A 239 5.14 -2.85 -26.98
CA VAL A 239 4.64 -3.04 -28.35
C VAL A 239 5.08 -4.41 -28.87
N PRO A 240 4.16 -5.29 -29.29
CA PRO A 240 4.52 -6.64 -29.68
C PRO A 240 5.35 -6.68 -30.95
N LEU A 241 6.45 -7.40 -30.90
CA LEU A 241 7.12 -7.92 -32.10
C LEU A 241 6.39 -9.19 -32.56
N LYS A 242 6.20 -9.34 -33.84
CA LYS A 242 5.67 -10.59 -34.38
C LYS A 242 6.71 -11.69 -34.17
N ALA A 243 6.48 -12.57 -33.21
CA ALA A 243 7.25 -13.77 -33.01
C ALA A 243 6.75 -14.86 -33.97
N ASP A 244 7.61 -15.39 -34.83
CA ASP A 244 7.32 -16.60 -35.58
C ASP A 244 7.94 -17.78 -34.80
N GLY A 245 7.10 -18.69 -34.32
CA GLY A 245 7.53 -19.89 -33.60
C GLY A 245 7.19 -19.97 -32.12
N VAL A 246 8.06 -20.59 -31.35
CA VAL A 246 7.95 -20.76 -29.89
C VAL A 246 9.04 -19.93 -29.20
N THR A 247 8.67 -19.09 -28.26
CA THR A 247 9.61 -18.20 -27.57
C THR A 247 9.41 -18.30 -26.06
N THR A 248 10.47 -18.62 -25.31
CA THR A 248 10.48 -18.53 -23.84
C THR A 248 10.62 -17.06 -23.44
N VAL A 249 9.76 -16.60 -22.57
CA VAL A 249 9.79 -15.22 -22.07
C VAL A 249 10.59 -15.15 -20.77
N PRO A 250 11.67 -14.36 -20.68
CA PRO A 250 12.45 -14.24 -19.45
C PRO A 250 11.62 -13.68 -18.30
N ILE A 251 11.69 -14.34 -17.14
CA ILE A 251 11.07 -13.89 -15.87
C ILE A 251 12.10 -13.51 -14.81
N ALA A 252 13.38 -13.62 -15.13
CA ALA A 252 14.46 -13.23 -14.23
C ALA A 252 14.35 -11.77 -13.81
N GLY A 253 14.35 -11.52 -12.49
CA GLY A 253 14.21 -10.17 -11.95
C GLY A 253 12.77 -9.65 -11.86
N ASP A 254 11.79 -10.35 -12.43
CA ASP A 254 10.37 -10.03 -12.25
C ASP A 254 9.85 -10.66 -10.95
N ALA A 255 9.76 -9.85 -9.90
CA ALA A 255 9.28 -10.31 -8.60
C ALA A 255 7.81 -10.74 -8.63
N SER A 256 7.00 -10.30 -9.58
CA SER A 256 5.61 -10.75 -9.72
C SER A 256 5.53 -12.21 -10.18
N LYS A 257 6.56 -12.68 -10.85
CA LYS A 257 6.64 -14.02 -11.44
C LYS A 257 7.45 -15.01 -10.59
N VAL A 258 8.45 -14.53 -9.86
CA VAL A 258 9.38 -15.38 -9.11
C VAL A 258 9.21 -15.17 -7.61
N TRP A 259 8.90 -16.27 -6.91
CA TRP A 259 8.62 -16.31 -5.48
C TRP A 259 9.54 -17.31 -4.78
N GLY A 260 9.34 -17.53 -3.47
CA GLY A 260 10.17 -18.44 -2.69
C GLY A 260 10.07 -19.90 -3.14
N GLN A 261 8.85 -20.42 -3.27
CA GLN A 261 8.62 -21.83 -3.60
C GLN A 261 7.71 -22.03 -4.82
N PHE A 262 7.44 -20.98 -5.58
CA PHE A 262 6.77 -21.09 -6.88
C PHE A 262 7.26 -20.05 -7.86
N ALA A 263 7.01 -20.28 -9.14
CA ALA A 263 7.18 -19.32 -10.21
C ALA A 263 6.05 -19.42 -11.23
N ILE A 264 5.80 -18.32 -11.92
CA ILE A 264 4.87 -18.23 -13.04
C ILE A 264 5.72 -18.09 -14.30
N LEU A 265 5.82 -19.18 -15.06
CA LEU A 265 6.57 -19.24 -16.31
C LEU A 265 5.74 -18.62 -17.43
N ASP A 266 6.36 -17.85 -18.29
CA ASP A 266 5.73 -17.23 -19.43
C ASP A 266 6.42 -17.63 -20.76
N GLY A 267 5.62 -17.70 -21.81
CA GLY A 267 6.11 -18.03 -23.14
C GLY A 267 5.09 -17.76 -24.23
N ILE A 268 5.51 -17.83 -25.48
CA ILE A 268 4.68 -17.56 -26.64
C ILE A 268 4.74 -18.76 -27.58
N SER A 269 3.61 -19.09 -28.16
CA SER A 269 3.52 -19.96 -29.30
C SER A 269 2.65 -19.33 -30.38
N SER A 270 3.22 -19.09 -31.56
CA SER A 270 2.48 -18.61 -32.73
C SER A 270 1.81 -19.74 -33.51
N PHE A 271 1.94 -21.00 -33.08
CA PHE A 271 1.26 -22.12 -33.69
C PHE A 271 -0.25 -22.07 -33.32
N ALA A 272 -1.05 -21.50 -34.20
CA ALA A 272 -2.49 -21.29 -33.96
C ALA A 272 -3.30 -22.61 -33.90
N ASP A 273 -2.78 -23.67 -34.51
CA ASP A 273 -3.45 -24.97 -34.68
C ASP A 273 -2.58 -26.12 -34.14
N ALA A 274 -1.98 -25.91 -32.96
CA ALA A 274 -1.12 -26.93 -32.38
C ALA A 274 -1.91 -28.23 -32.15
N THR A 275 -1.64 -29.25 -32.96
CA THR A 275 -2.03 -30.63 -32.67
C THR A 275 -1.25 -31.18 -31.48
N SER A 276 -0.18 -30.51 -31.11
CA SER A 276 0.64 -30.79 -29.94
C SER A 276 0.39 -29.81 -28.82
N PRO A 277 0.24 -30.25 -27.55
CA PRO A 277 -0.01 -29.36 -26.45
C PRO A 277 1.22 -28.46 -26.20
N VAL A 278 0.92 -27.19 -25.87
CA VAL A 278 1.95 -26.27 -25.40
C VAL A 278 2.27 -26.57 -23.94
N GLN A 279 3.55 -26.66 -23.61
CA GLN A 279 4.04 -27.04 -22.29
C GLN A 279 5.27 -26.20 -21.92
N PHE A 280 5.57 -26.13 -20.64
CA PHE A 280 6.88 -25.70 -20.16
C PHE A 280 7.68 -26.91 -19.65
N LYS A 281 8.97 -26.93 -19.97
CA LYS A 281 9.95 -27.77 -19.32
C LYS A 281 10.74 -26.92 -18.33
N TYR A 282 10.97 -27.42 -17.12
CA TYR A 282 11.76 -26.74 -16.09
C TYR A 282 12.57 -27.72 -15.27
N LYS A 283 13.68 -27.25 -14.69
CA LYS A 283 14.56 -28.04 -13.81
C LYS A 283 15.39 -27.11 -12.93
N LYS A 284 15.98 -27.64 -11.85
CA LYS A 284 17.09 -26.92 -11.20
C LYS A 284 18.26 -26.81 -12.19
N ALA A 285 18.98 -25.70 -12.15
CA ALA A 285 20.14 -25.51 -13.03
C ALA A 285 21.20 -26.60 -12.81
N SER A 286 21.30 -27.16 -11.59
CA SER A 286 22.20 -28.24 -11.22
C SER A 286 21.75 -29.66 -11.63
N GLU A 287 20.50 -29.84 -12.06
CA GLU A 287 19.92 -31.14 -12.46
C GLU A 287 20.01 -31.33 -13.98
N ALA A 288 20.08 -32.57 -14.43
CA ALA A 288 20.07 -32.92 -15.84
C ALA A 288 18.64 -33.04 -16.39
N ASP A 289 17.73 -33.60 -15.60
CA ASP A 289 16.41 -34.02 -16.05
C ASP A 289 15.40 -32.87 -16.02
N TRP A 290 14.65 -32.71 -17.12
CA TRP A 290 13.59 -31.76 -17.25
C TRP A 290 12.25 -32.32 -16.71
N LYS A 291 11.59 -31.55 -15.88
CA LYS A 291 10.19 -31.74 -15.50
C LYS A 291 9.30 -30.99 -16.49
N THR A 292 8.08 -31.48 -16.70
CA THR A 292 7.13 -30.87 -17.64
C THR A 292 5.89 -30.41 -16.89
N VAL A 293 5.37 -29.25 -17.26
CA VAL A 293 4.09 -28.70 -16.78
C VAL A 293 3.28 -28.23 -17.98
N ALA A 294 1.95 -28.49 -17.97
CA ALA A 294 1.05 -28.01 -19.01
C ALA A 294 0.99 -26.47 -18.98
N ALA A 295 1.00 -25.85 -20.16
CA ALA A 295 0.82 -24.42 -20.30
C ALA A 295 -0.66 -24.08 -20.47
N THR A 296 -1.07 -22.98 -19.86
CA THR A 296 -2.41 -22.41 -20.00
C THR A 296 -2.34 -21.20 -20.93
N LYS A 297 -3.18 -21.17 -21.95
CA LYS A 297 -3.26 -20.04 -22.88
C LYS A 297 -3.87 -18.82 -22.19
N VAL A 298 -3.29 -17.65 -22.39
CA VAL A 298 -3.78 -16.39 -21.82
C VAL A 298 -4.80 -15.76 -22.78
N GLY A 299 -6.09 -15.96 -22.51
CA GLY A 299 -7.17 -15.44 -23.35
C GLY A 299 -7.06 -15.84 -24.82
N GLU A 300 -7.37 -14.92 -25.74
CA GLU A 300 -7.28 -15.09 -27.19
C GLU A 300 -5.90 -14.66 -27.76
N THR A 301 -4.84 -14.68 -26.94
CA THR A 301 -3.49 -14.28 -27.33
C THR A 301 -2.65 -15.46 -27.79
N THR A 302 -1.39 -15.20 -28.14
CA THR A 302 -0.38 -16.23 -28.39
C THR A 302 0.45 -16.55 -27.14
N GLU A 303 0.11 -15.94 -26.00
CA GLU A 303 0.80 -16.12 -24.73
C GLU A 303 0.32 -17.37 -24.00
N TYR A 304 1.27 -17.98 -23.30
CA TYR A 304 1.05 -19.14 -22.46
C TYR A 304 1.76 -18.94 -21.13
N THR A 305 1.12 -19.39 -20.08
CA THR A 305 1.68 -19.31 -18.73
C THR A 305 1.54 -20.66 -18.02
N ALA A 306 2.41 -20.91 -17.04
CA ALA A 306 2.28 -22.05 -16.14
C ALA A 306 2.80 -21.70 -14.75
N ARG A 307 2.07 -22.09 -13.70
CA ARG A 307 2.54 -22.01 -12.33
C ARG A 307 3.28 -23.31 -11.95
N VAL A 308 4.55 -23.19 -11.58
CA VAL A 308 5.34 -24.28 -11.01
C VAL A 308 5.47 -24.07 -9.51
N GLN A 309 5.33 -25.13 -8.73
CA GLN A 309 5.30 -25.10 -7.26
C GLN A 309 6.27 -26.10 -6.66
N ALA A 310 6.41 -26.07 -5.34
CA ALA A 310 7.34 -26.89 -4.58
C ALA A 310 8.80 -26.72 -5.06
N LEU A 311 9.15 -25.48 -5.35
CA LEU A 311 10.52 -25.09 -5.67
C LEU A 311 11.32 -24.92 -4.37
N ASP A 312 12.64 -25.08 -4.46
CA ASP A 312 13.55 -24.81 -3.35
C ASP A 312 13.86 -23.32 -3.28
N PHE A 313 14.05 -22.80 -2.07
CA PHE A 313 14.43 -21.41 -1.84
C PHE A 313 15.85 -21.12 -2.36
N GLY A 314 16.07 -19.88 -2.80
CA GLY A 314 17.37 -19.38 -3.21
C GLY A 314 18.04 -20.21 -4.31
N THR A 315 17.24 -20.91 -5.11
CA THR A 315 17.72 -21.91 -6.05
C THR A 315 17.52 -21.43 -7.49
N GLU A 316 18.55 -21.60 -8.30
CA GLU A 316 18.49 -21.30 -9.73
C GLU A 316 17.77 -22.44 -10.47
N TYR A 317 16.77 -22.04 -11.27
CA TYR A 317 16.03 -22.91 -12.17
C TYR A 317 16.21 -22.47 -13.61
N GLN A 318 16.15 -23.44 -14.51
CA GLN A 318 16.08 -23.25 -15.96
C GLN A 318 14.71 -23.67 -16.46
N TYR A 319 14.20 -23.00 -17.47
CA TYR A 319 12.94 -23.37 -18.11
C TYR A 319 12.92 -22.97 -19.59
N LYS A 320 12.02 -23.60 -20.32
CA LYS A 320 11.71 -23.29 -21.73
C LYS A 320 10.28 -23.69 -22.05
N ILE A 321 9.66 -22.98 -22.97
CA ILE A 321 8.38 -23.37 -23.57
C ILE A 321 8.62 -24.37 -24.70
N VAL A 322 7.73 -25.32 -24.89
CA VAL A 322 7.77 -26.31 -25.97
C VAL A 322 6.39 -26.51 -26.59
N CYS A 323 6.36 -26.72 -27.89
CA CYS A 323 5.16 -27.08 -28.64
C CYS A 323 5.54 -28.08 -29.75
N GLY A 324 5.19 -29.35 -29.58
CA GLY A 324 5.66 -30.42 -30.45
C GLY A 324 7.18 -30.54 -30.41
N GLU A 325 7.81 -30.49 -31.59
CA GLU A 325 9.28 -30.51 -31.71
C GLU A 325 9.94 -29.13 -31.57
N SER A 326 9.14 -28.07 -31.53
CA SER A 326 9.64 -26.71 -31.41
C SER A 326 9.88 -26.35 -29.94
N GLU A 327 11.05 -25.80 -29.64
CA GLU A 327 11.45 -25.38 -28.31
C GLU A 327 11.92 -23.90 -28.33
N GLY A 328 11.52 -23.14 -27.30
CA GLY A 328 12.06 -21.80 -27.04
C GLY A 328 13.47 -21.86 -26.46
N SER A 329 14.10 -20.70 -26.32
CA SER A 329 15.39 -20.55 -25.61
C SER A 329 15.29 -21.08 -24.17
N VAL A 330 16.41 -21.53 -23.64
CA VAL A 330 16.49 -21.83 -22.19
C VAL A 330 16.72 -20.52 -21.45
N GLU A 331 15.79 -20.19 -20.56
CA GLU A 331 15.86 -19.04 -19.66
C GLU A 331 16.08 -19.52 -18.22
N SER A 332 16.60 -18.64 -17.36
CA SER A 332 16.87 -18.95 -15.96
C SER A 332 16.20 -17.94 -15.04
N PHE A 333 15.87 -18.39 -13.83
CA PHE A 333 15.47 -17.53 -12.73
C PHE A 333 15.97 -18.11 -11.40
N THR A 334 16.09 -17.26 -10.37
CA THR A 334 16.45 -17.71 -9.01
C THR A 334 15.30 -17.37 -8.07
N THR A 335 14.80 -18.38 -7.35
CA THR A 335 13.76 -18.22 -6.33
C THR A 335 14.23 -17.32 -5.17
N GLU A 336 13.29 -16.70 -4.45
CA GLU A 336 13.60 -15.92 -3.27
C GLU A 336 14.23 -16.80 -2.17
N SER A 337 15.18 -16.25 -1.43
CA SER A 337 15.88 -16.96 -0.35
C SER A 337 14.99 -17.10 0.89
N PHE A 338 15.13 -18.19 1.61
CA PHE A 338 14.47 -18.35 2.91
C PHE A 338 15.17 -17.49 3.98
N GLU A 339 14.37 -16.88 4.81
CA GLU A 339 14.81 -16.20 6.04
C GLU A 339 13.93 -16.70 7.19
N GLU A 340 14.55 -17.23 8.23
CA GLU A 340 13.83 -17.77 9.37
C GLU A 340 13.25 -16.65 10.24
N ILE A 341 11.98 -16.77 10.58
CA ILE A 341 11.34 -15.96 11.62
C ILE A 341 11.42 -16.74 12.93
N PRO A 342 12.15 -16.24 13.95
CA PRO A 342 12.38 -16.99 15.16
C PRO A 342 11.09 -17.11 16.00
N ASN A 343 11.02 -18.20 16.77
CA ASN A 343 10.00 -18.43 17.81
C ASN A 343 8.54 -18.42 17.32
N LEU A 344 8.27 -18.93 16.11
CA LEU A 344 6.90 -19.09 15.62
C LEU A 344 6.10 -20.14 16.41
N ASN A 345 6.78 -21.04 17.12
CA ASN A 345 6.19 -22.04 18.01
C ASN A 345 6.01 -21.54 19.44
N PHE A 346 6.39 -20.29 19.75
CA PHE A 346 6.27 -19.64 21.07
C PHE A 346 6.89 -20.39 22.25
N ASP A 347 7.87 -21.25 22.04
CA ASP A 347 8.58 -22.00 23.09
C ASP A 347 9.63 -21.15 23.83
N THR A 348 10.13 -20.10 23.20
CA THR A 348 11.22 -19.27 23.72
C THR A 348 10.71 -18.04 24.45
N TRP A 349 10.94 -18.02 25.79
CA TRP A 349 10.55 -16.89 26.63
C TRP A 349 11.62 -16.60 27.69
N THR A 350 11.82 -15.29 27.96
CA THR A 350 12.67 -14.81 29.04
C THR A 350 11.86 -13.94 29.99
N LYS A 351 12.09 -14.09 31.30
CA LYS A 351 11.45 -13.28 32.35
C LYS A 351 12.47 -12.33 32.96
N SER A 352 12.07 -11.07 33.10
CA SER A 352 12.83 -10.06 33.88
C SER A 352 11.87 -9.27 34.75
N GLY A 353 12.07 -9.33 36.06
CA GLY A 353 11.12 -8.78 37.02
C GLY A 353 9.74 -9.42 36.88
N LYS A 354 8.71 -8.61 36.70
CA LYS A 354 7.35 -9.05 36.37
C LYS A 354 7.15 -9.36 34.90
N THR A 355 7.97 -8.80 34.00
CA THR A 355 7.73 -8.80 32.57
C THR A 355 8.23 -10.07 31.90
N TRP A 356 7.43 -10.62 31.00
CA TRP A 356 7.78 -11.70 30.10
C TRP A 356 8.09 -11.17 28.69
N TYR A 357 9.11 -11.71 28.08
CA TYR A 357 9.60 -11.39 26.73
C TYR A 357 9.56 -12.65 25.87
N PRO A 358 8.90 -12.63 24.71
CA PRO A 358 8.81 -13.78 23.81
C PRO A 358 10.08 -13.93 22.95
N ASN A 359 11.24 -13.82 23.60
CA ASN A 359 12.57 -13.84 23.02
C ASN A 359 13.55 -14.58 23.94
N ALA A 360 14.70 -14.99 23.42
CA ALA A 360 15.81 -15.52 24.21
C ALA A 360 16.48 -14.45 25.10
N VAL A 361 16.12 -13.19 24.91
CA VAL A 361 16.61 -12.03 25.68
C VAL A 361 15.45 -11.28 26.31
N ALA A 362 15.70 -10.66 27.48
CA ALA A 362 14.72 -9.84 28.18
C ALA A 362 14.68 -8.43 27.58
N ASP A 363 14.19 -8.32 26.36
CA ASP A 363 14.14 -7.09 25.58
C ASP A 363 13.01 -7.12 24.55
N ASN A 364 12.35 -5.97 24.35
CA ASN A 364 11.31 -5.75 23.33
C ASN A 364 11.73 -4.73 22.25
N TYR A 365 12.95 -4.21 22.30
CA TYR A 365 13.30 -3.02 21.52
C TYR A 365 14.57 -3.13 20.70
N THR A 366 15.66 -3.67 21.26
CA THR A 366 16.95 -3.74 20.55
C THR A 366 16.86 -4.64 19.32
N ALA A 367 17.69 -4.36 18.30
CA ALA A 367 17.68 -5.14 17.08
C ALA A 367 18.22 -6.56 17.31
N ASP A 368 19.21 -6.69 18.20
CA ASP A 368 19.89 -7.96 18.44
C ASP A 368 19.14 -8.81 19.48
N GLY A 369 18.57 -9.94 19.02
CA GLY A 369 17.90 -10.93 19.86
C GLY A 369 16.46 -10.64 20.26
N ALA A 370 15.98 -9.40 20.14
CA ALA A 370 14.58 -9.03 20.36
C ALA A 370 13.84 -8.96 19.04
N TYR A 371 13.15 -10.02 18.66
CA TYR A 371 12.38 -10.09 17.40
C TYR A 371 10.89 -9.82 17.63
N TRP A 372 10.35 -10.47 18.66
CA TRP A 372 8.96 -10.28 19.10
C TRP A 372 8.87 -9.25 20.22
N ALA A 373 7.75 -8.57 20.27
CA ALA A 373 7.44 -7.60 21.33
C ALA A 373 6.02 -7.77 21.86
N THR A 374 5.79 -7.27 23.07
CA THR A 374 4.49 -7.25 23.75
C THR A 374 4.30 -5.92 24.49
N GLY A 375 3.06 -5.59 24.83
CA GLY A 375 2.73 -4.45 25.69
C GLY A 375 3.02 -4.64 27.19
N ASN A 376 3.63 -5.75 27.61
CA ASN A 376 3.86 -6.09 29.01
C ASN A 376 4.56 -4.98 29.81
N GLU A 377 5.62 -4.37 29.26
CA GLU A 377 6.37 -3.30 29.94
C GLU A 377 5.47 -2.11 30.28
N GLY A 378 4.51 -1.79 29.39
CA GLY A 378 3.55 -0.72 29.60
C GLY A 378 2.69 -0.97 30.82
N VAL A 379 2.03 -2.12 30.91
CA VAL A 379 1.07 -2.45 31.97
C VAL A 379 1.72 -2.82 33.30
N THR A 380 2.92 -3.39 33.29
CA THR A 380 3.66 -3.74 34.51
C THR A 380 4.31 -2.53 35.18
N SER A 381 4.35 -1.38 34.51
CA SER A 381 4.94 -0.16 35.05
C SER A 381 4.12 0.40 36.22
N PHE A 382 4.80 1.06 37.17
CA PHE A 382 4.16 1.74 38.28
C PHE A 382 3.10 2.76 37.83
N LEU A 383 3.38 3.49 36.79
CA LEU A 383 2.49 4.53 36.24
C LEU A 383 1.20 3.97 35.64
N ALA A 384 1.23 2.73 35.18
CA ALA A 384 0.05 2.04 34.64
C ALA A 384 -0.77 1.29 35.72
N GLY A 385 -0.35 1.32 36.98
CA GLY A 385 -1.00 0.60 38.09
C GLY A 385 -0.30 -0.69 38.49
N SER A 386 0.88 -0.98 37.93
CA SER A 386 1.70 -2.17 38.24
C SER A 386 0.97 -3.50 38.06
N HIS A 387 0.16 -3.62 37.01
CA HIS A 387 -0.56 -4.84 36.67
C HIS A 387 0.37 -6.02 36.46
N ASP A 388 -0.15 -7.22 36.47
CA ASP A 388 0.56 -8.39 35.97
C ASP A 388 0.68 -8.32 34.44
N PRO A 389 1.66 -9.02 33.87
CA PRO A 389 1.84 -9.01 32.42
C PRO A 389 0.64 -9.64 31.72
N ILE A 390 0.17 -9.00 30.66
CA ILE A 390 -1.01 -9.39 29.87
C ILE A 390 -0.70 -10.39 28.77
N THR A 391 0.59 -10.64 28.51
CA THR A 391 1.06 -11.62 27.54
C THR A 391 2.11 -12.48 28.23
N VAL A 392 1.80 -13.76 28.39
CA VAL A 392 2.63 -14.69 29.17
C VAL A 392 2.74 -16.04 28.48
N PRO A 393 3.83 -16.78 28.70
CA PRO A 393 3.89 -18.21 28.32
C PRO A 393 2.98 -19.03 29.21
N VAL A 394 2.35 -20.04 28.62
CA VAL A 394 1.63 -21.11 29.34
C VAL A 394 2.15 -22.46 28.89
N GLU A 395 2.04 -23.47 29.75
CA GLU A 395 2.57 -24.81 29.53
C GLU A 395 1.52 -25.89 29.91
N GLY A 396 1.81 -27.13 29.59
CA GLY A 396 0.99 -28.28 29.96
C GLY A 396 -0.41 -28.24 29.33
N ALA A 397 -1.47 -28.34 30.13
CA ALA A 397 -2.84 -28.36 29.62
C ALA A 397 -3.30 -27.07 28.95
N GLU A 398 -2.64 -25.95 29.20
CA GLU A 398 -2.95 -24.67 28.57
C GLU A 398 -2.24 -24.48 27.22
N ALA A 399 -1.13 -25.13 26.94
CA ALA A 399 -0.42 -25.11 25.67
C ALA A 399 -0.88 -26.27 24.77
N ARG A 400 -0.63 -26.15 23.48
CA ARG A 400 -0.82 -27.22 22.51
C ARG A 400 0.42 -28.11 22.46
N ASN A 401 1.58 -27.50 22.30
CA ASN A 401 2.90 -28.15 22.35
C ASN A 401 3.83 -27.23 23.16
N GLY A 402 4.78 -27.81 23.92
CA GLY A 402 5.78 -27.03 24.63
C GLY A 402 5.20 -25.87 25.42
N LYS A 403 5.33 -24.67 24.89
CA LYS A 403 4.73 -23.44 25.42
C LYS A 403 3.84 -22.77 24.38
N ALA A 404 2.82 -22.09 24.85
CA ALA A 404 1.97 -21.24 24.04
C ALA A 404 1.96 -19.81 24.58
N ALA A 405 1.61 -18.84 23.75
CA ALA A 405 1.41 -17.47 24.18
C ALA A 405 -0.05 -17.24 24.61
N LYS A 406 -0.26 -16.81 25.85
CA LYS A 406 -1.56 -16.38 26.37
C LYS A 406 -1.59 -14.86 26.47
N MET A 407 -2.62 -14.24 25.92
CA MET A 407 -2.85 -12.80 25.89
C MET A 407 -4.20 -12.47 26.51
N GLU A 408 -4.24 -11.57 27.48
CA GLU A 408 -5.46 -11.18 28.18
C GLU A 408 -5.68 -9.67 28.12
N THR A 409 -6.92 -9.24 27.96
CA THR A 409 -7.31 -7.84 27.88
C THR A 409 -7.63 -7.27 29.26
N LEU A 410 -7.01 -6.14 29.63
CA LEU A 410 -7.31 -5.36 30.84
C LEU A 410 -8.16 -4.13 30.51
N THR A 411 -9.02 -3.71 31.47
CA THR A 411 -9.92 -2.55 31.35
C THR A 411 -9.72 -1.49 32.42
N ASP A 412 -8.73 -1.63 33.27
CA ASP A 412 -8.46 -0.77 34.44
C ASP A 412 -7.03 -0.20 34.46
N VAL A 413 -6.41 -0.12 33.29
CA VAL A 413 -5.03 0.37 33.13
C VAL A 413 -4.99 1.89 33.32
N THR A 414 -4.26 2.35 34.31
CA THR A 414 -4.09 3.78 34.62
C THR A 414 -3.55 4.53 33.37
N LEU A 415 -4.08 5.70 33.10
CA LEU A 415 -3.77 6.62 32.00
C LEU A 415 -4.30 6.22 30.62
N VAL A 416 -4.44 4.94 30.30
CA VAL A 416 -4.90 4.49 28.97
C VAL A 416 -6.28 3.84 29.00
N GLY A 417 -6.80 3.53 30.17
CA GLY A 417 -8.12 2.93 30.41
C GLY A 417 -8.17 1.43 30.12
N SER A 418 -7.60 0.97 29.05
CA SER A 418 -7.55 -0.45 28.68
C SER A 418 -6.27 -0.80 27.93
N ALA A 419 -5.90 -2.09 27.96
CA ALA A 419 -4.82 -2.64 27.21
C ALA A 419 -5.18 -4.06 26.74
N ALA A 420 -5.22 -4.27 25.44
CA ALA A 420 -5.35 -5.60 24.87
C ALA A 420 -4.03 -6.36 25.02
N GLY A 421 -4.12 -7.62 25.44
CA GLY A 421 -2.99 -8.54 25.36
C GLY A 421 -2.55 -8.67 23.91
N ASN A 422 -1.27 -8.50 23.66
CA ASN A 422 -0.72 -8.51 22.30
C ASN A 422 0.65 -9.17 22.24
N LEU A 423 0.94 -9.71 21.08
CA LEU A 423 2.21 -10.28 20.69
C LEU A 423 2.47 -9.93 19.25
N PHE A 424 3.61 -9.34 18.93
CA PHE A 424 3.87 -8.91 17.56
C PHE A 424 5.36 -8.88 17.20
N ILE A 425 5.65 -9.09 15.93
CA ILE A 425 6.98 -8.85 15.38
C ILE A 425 7.18 -7.34 15.25
N GLY A 426 8.12 -6.80 16.01
CA GLY A 426 8.32 -5.36 16.05
C GLY A 426 9.13 -4.90 17.25
N LYS A 427 8.86 -3.68 17.71
CA LYS A 427 9.51 -3.05 18.86
C LYS A 427 8.46 -2.45 19.78
N TYR A 428 8.68 -2.59 21.07
CA TYR A 428 7.90 -1.92 22.10
C TYR A 428 8.83 -1.14 23.04
N LYS A 429 8.53 0.14 23.23
CA LYS A 429 9.17 0.97 24.24
C LYS A 429 8.15 1.94 24.80
N THR A 430 7.86 1.82 26.09
CA THR A 430 6.85 2.64 26.75
C THR A 430 7.07 4.14 26.50
N ASN A 431 6.07 4.79 25.91
CA ASN A 431 6.02 6.23 25.70
C ASN A 431 4.79 6.78 26.44
N MET A 432 5.01 7.34 27.63
CA MET A 432 3.94 7.82 28.49
C MET A 432 3.25 9.08 27.96
N SER A 433 3.96 9.91 27.18
CA SER A 433 3.39 11.13 26.59
C SER A 433 2.52 10.85 25.36
N SER A 434 2.76 9.73 24.67
CA SER A 434 2.01 9.29 23.51
C SER A 434 1.99 7.75 23.47
N PRO A 435 1.07 7.10 24.19
CA PRO A 435 1.02 5.63 24.28
C PRO A 435 0.99 4.91 22.94
N ALA A 436 0.36 5.50 21.92
CA ALA A 436 0.36 4.96 20.55
C ALA A 436 1.76 4.83 19.94
N ASN A 437 2.70 5.71 20.34
CA ASN A 437 4.07 5.68 19.88
C ASN A 437 4.96 4.68 20.67
N SER A 438 4.37 3.88 21.56
CA SER A 438 5.08 2.81 22.25
C SER A 438 5.35 1.61 21.33
N VAL A 439 4.60 1.46 20.25
CA VAL A 439 4.65 0.33 19.34
C VAL A 439 5.25 0.75 18.00
N SER A 440 6.15 -0.08 17.47
CA SER A 440 6.62 0.01 16.09
C SER A 440 6.53 -1.39 15.48
N PHE A 441 5.62 -1.57 14.55
CA PHE A 441 5.46 -2.83 13.85
C PHE A 441 6.57 -3.08 12.83
N GLY A 442 6.88 -4.34 12.63
CA GLY A 442 7.81 -4.82 11.64
C GLY A 442 9.27 -4.90 12.11
N ARG A 443 9.91 -5.95 11.65
CA ARG A 443 11.37 -6.15 11.71
C ARG A 443 11.90 -6.29 10.29
N PRO A 444 13.17 -5.93 10.04
CA PRO A 444 13.81 -6.21 8.76
C PRO A 444 13.59 -7.66 8.35
N TYR A 445 13.20 -7.86 7.13
CA TYR A 445 12.94 -9.17 6.53
C TYR A 445 13.17 -9.07 5.03
N SER A 446 14.18 -9.78 4.54
CA SER A 446 14.58 -9.83 3.12
C SER A 446 14.33 -11.21 2.51
N GLY A 447 13.68 -12.09 3.26
CA GLY A 447 13.34 -13.43 2.85
C GLY A 447 12.21 -13.51 1.83
N ALA A 448 11.91 -14.73 1.44
CA ALA A 448 10.81 -15.05 0.55
C ALA A 448 9.48 -14.54 1.10
N ARG A 449 8.64 -14.03 0.21
CA ARG A 449 7.32 -13.49 0.57
C ARG A 449 6.36 -14.62 0.92
N PRO A 450 5.87 -14.70 2.17
CA PRO A 450 4.91 -15.73 2.54
C PRO A 450 3.55 -15.45 1.90
N VAL A 451 2.84 -16.50 1.52
CA VAL A 451 1.52 -16.40 0.90
C VAL A 451 0.39 -16.84 1.82
N LYS A 452 0.71 -17.44 2.96
CA LYS A 452 -0.28 -17.92 3.92
C LYS A 452 0.33 -17.98 5.32
N LEU A 453 -0.48 -17.70 6.34
CA LEU A 453 -0.20 -18.03 7.74
C LEU A 453 -1.21 -19.08 8.21
N THR A 454 -0.71 -20.11 8.86
CA THR A 454 -1.49 -21.07 9.64
C THR A 454 -1.02 -21.06 11.08
N GLY A 455 -1.81 -21.61 11.98
CA GLY A 455 -1.47 -21.76 13.39
C GLY A 455 -2.66 -22.26 14.18
N TYR A 456 -2.52 -22.29 15.50
CA TYR A 456 -3.56 -22.75 16.39
C TYR A 456 -3.92 -21.70 17.40
N TYR A 457 -5.20 -21.63 17.75
CA TYR A 457 -5.69 -20.68 18.72
C TYR A 457 -6.78 -21.27 19.63
N LYS A 458 -6.91 -20.69 20.83
CA LYS A 458 -8.11 -20.74 21.66
C LYS A 458 -8.52 -19.30 21.95
N TYR A 459 -9.80 -19.07 22.15
CA TYR A 459 -10.29 -17.73 22.45
C TYR A 459 -11.48 -17.78 23.39
N THR A 460 -11.44 -16.92 24.41
CA THR A 460 -12.58 -16.69 25.30
C THR A 460 -12.96 -15.21 25.21
N PRO A 461 -13.93 -14.86 24.35
CA PRO A 461 -14.41 -13.49 24.23
C PRO A 461 -15.19 -13.06 25.46
N LYS A 462 -15.16 -11.76 25.77
CA LYS A 462 -16.01 -11.14 26.80
C LYS A 462 -16.88 -10.07 26.16
N ALA A 463 -17.96 -9.69 26.89
CA ALA A 463 -18.79 -8.57 26.46
C ALA A 463 -17.95 -7.29 26.42
N ILE A 464 -18.18 -6.46 25.41
CA ILE A 464 -17.56 -5.13 25.34
C ILE A 464 -18.15 -4.29 26.46
N ASN A 465 -17.32 -3.92 27.42
CA ASN A 465 -17.68 -3.21 28.63
C ASN A 465 -16.90 -1.91 28.84
N ASN A 466 -16.09 -1.54 27.85
CA ASN A 466 -15.31 -0.30 27.88
C ASN A 466 -15.33 0.35 26.50
N GLY A 467 -15.62 1.66 26.47
CA GLY A 467 -15.72 2.43 25.24
C GLY A 467 -17.05 2.27 24.49
N SER A 468 -17.18 2.95 23.37
CA SER A 468 -18.32 2.85 22.44
C SER A 468 -17.85 2.36 21.09
N TYR A 469 -18.43 1.30 20.58
CA TYR A 469 -18.16 0.81 19.24
C TYR A 469 -19.13 1.47 18.25
N PRO A 470 -18.67 2.01 17.12
CA PRO A 470 -19.57 2.52 16.10
C PRO A 470 -20.22 1.32 15.37
N GLY A 471 -21.25 0.75 15.95
CA GLY A 471 -21.93 -0.43 15.42
C GLY A 471 -22.64 -1.25 16.49
N THR A 472 -22.99 -2.47 16.14
CA THR A 472 -23.77 -3.41 16.98
C THR A 472 -22.90 -4.47 17.65
N LEU A 473 -21.56 -4.34 17.66
CA LEU A 473 -20.68 -5.31 18.29
C LEU A 473 -20.82 -5.24 19.81
N THR A 474 -21.30 -6.32 20.41
CA THR A 474 -21.52 -6.44 21.85
C THR A 474 -20.51 -7.36 22.55
N THR A 475 -19.80 -8.17 21.76
CA THR A 475 -18.82 -9.14 22.23
C THR A 475 -17.48 -8.88 21.54
N ASP A 476 -16.40 -9.01 22.27
CA ASP A 476 -15.04 -8.80 21.78
C ASP A 476 -14.62 -9.84 20.73
N GLU A 477 -13.65 -9.50 19.92
CA GLU A 477 -13.09 -10.35 18.88
C GLU A 477 -11.57 -10.36 18.99
N CYS A 478 -10.92 -11.49 18.81
CA CYS A 478 -9.46 -11.52 18.64
C CYS A 478 -9.06 -11.31 17.18
N ASN A 479 -7.83 -10.86 16.98
CA ASN A 479 -7.28 -10.67 15.63
C ASN A 479 -5.86 -11.23 15.53
N ILE A 480 -5.59 -11.93 14.43
CA ILE A 480 -4.26 -12.39 14.06
C ILE A 480 -4.03 -11.95 12.62
N TYR A 481 -2.97 -11.20 12.35
CA TYR A 481 -2.72 -10.69 11.01
C TYR A 481 -1.24 -10.64 10.65
N VAL A 482 -0.97 -10.58 9.35
CA VAL A 482 0.36 -10.39 8.77
C VAL A 482 0.35 -9.14 7.91
N THR A 483 1.38 -8.32 8.04
CA THR A 483 1.65 -7.22 7.11
C THR A 483 3.08 -7.33 6.61
N VAL A 484 3.26 -7.17 5.31
CA VAL A 484 4.56 -7.15 4.64
C VAL A 484 4.74 -5.79 3.97
N TRP A 485 5.92 -5.17 4.17
CA TRP A 485 6.26 -3.87 3.57
C TRP A 485 7.48 -3.99 2.65
N ASP A 486 7.52 -3.12 1.64
CA ASP A 486 8.68 -2.92 0.78
C ASP A 486 9.75 -2.02 1.44
N ALA A 487 10.87 -1.80 0.74
CA ALA A 487 11.96 -0.96 1.21
C ALA A 487 11.59 0.54 1.37
N SER A 488 10.50 0.97 0.77
CA SER A 488 9.96 2.33 0.90
C SER A 488 8.97 2.47 2.05
N GLY A 489 8.66 1.36 2.75
CA GLY A 489 7.67 1.32 3.83
C GLY A 489 6.22 1.22 3.35
N ASN A 490 5.98 0.96 2.06
CA ASN A 490 4.63 0.72 1.56
C ASN A 490 4.19 -0.69 1.92
N GLN A 491 2.96 -0.84 2.38
CA GLN A 491 2.35 -2.15 2.58
C GLN A 491 2.12 -2.82 1.23
N ILE A 492 2.77 -3.97 1.03
CA ILE A 492 2.67 -4.77 -0.20
C ILE A 492 1.89 -6.06 -0.01
N GLY A 493 1.83 -6.60 1.21
CA GLY A 493 1.12 -7.81 1.55
C GLY A 493 0.33 -7.68 2.84
N PHE A 494 -0.87 -8.27 2.87
CA PHE A 494 -1.74 -8.30 4.05
C PHE A 494 -2.64 -9.53 4.06
N GLY A 495 -2.87 -10.06 5.26
CA GLY A 495 -3.88 -11.07 5.53
C GLY A 495 -4.23 -11.07 7.00
N GLU A 496 -5.46 -11.44 7.35
CA GLU A 496 -5.92 -11.49 8.72
C GLU A 496 -6.92 -12.61 9.01
N PHE A 497 -6.96 -13.01 10.27
CA PHE A 497 -7.97 -13.86 10.88
C PHE A 497 -8.62 -13.11 12.04
N VAL A 498 -9.95 -13.06 12.08
CA VAL A 498 -10.75 -12.50 13.18
C VAL A 498 -11.55 -13.61 13.83
N GLY A 499 -11.25 -13.89 15.09
CA GLY A 499 -11.96 -14.88 15.90
C GLY A 499 -13.03 -14.21 16.76
N LYS A 500 -14.30 -14.63 16.56
CA LYS A 500 -15.47 -14.00 17.20
C LYS A 500 -16.13 -14.88 18.27
N GLU A 501 -15.93 -16.17 18.16
CA GLU A 501 -16.63 -17.15 18.99
C GLU A 501 -15.71 -17.73 20.06
N GLU A 502 -16.31 -18.27 21.12
CA GLU A 502 -15.56 -19.00 22.13
C GLU A 502 -15.00 -20.30 21.56
N VAL A 503 -13.70 -20.51 21.73
CA VAL A 503 -12.95 -21.69 21.32
C VAL A 503 -12.16 -22.21 22.51
N THR A 504 -12.67 -23.26 23.15
CA THR A 504 -12.12 -23.80 24.41
C THR A 504 -10.97 -24.79 24.21
N THR A 505 -10.85 -25.37 23.01
CA THR A 505 -9.74 -26.28 22.62
C THR A 505 -9.01 -25.71 21.42
N TYR A 506 -7.71 -25.99 21.29
CA TYR A 506 -6.95 -25.46 20.16
C TYR A 506 -7.57 -25.85 18.83
N LYS A 507 -7.91 -24.84 18.05
CA LYS A 507 -8.45 -24.93 16.71
C LYS A 507 -7.45 -24.32 15.74
N GLN A 508 -7.26 -24.96 14.60
CA GLN A 508 -6.42 -24.40 13.55
C GLN A 508 -7.12 -23.20 12.90
N PHE A 509 -6.38 -22.12 12.68
CA PHE A 509 -6.75 -21.04 11.78
C PHE A 509 -5.83 -21.05 10.56
N SER A 510 -6.30 -20.44 9.49
CA SER A 510 -5.53 -20.25 8.26
C SER A 510 -6.08 -19.05 7.50
N PHE A 511 -5.19 -18.25 6.95
CA PHE A 511 -5.58 -17.19 6.01
C PHE A 511 -4.47 -16.94 5.00
N ASP A 512 -4.88 -16.49 3.82
CA ASP A 512 -3.96 -16.14 2.74
C ASP A 512 -3.46 -14.70 2.91
N ILE A 513 -2.21 -14.47 2.52
CA ILE A 513 -1.60 -13.13 2.48
C ILE A 513 -1.70 -12.63 1.04
N THR A 514 -2.55 -11.64 0.83
CA THR A 514 -2.78 -11.03 -0.48
C THR A 514 -1.78 -9.91 -0.73
N TYR A 515 -1.12 -9.94 -1.88
CA TYR A 515 -0.16 -8.92 -2.28
C TYR A 515 -0.79 -7.89 -3.22
N SER A 516 -0.91 -6.66 -2.76
CA SER A 516 -1.38 -5.52 -3.56
C SER A 516 -0.36 -5.07 -4.61
N ASN A 517 0.93 -5.33 -4.35
CA ASN A 517 2.02 -5.10 -5.29
C ASN A 517 2.94 -6.35 -5.33
N PRO A 518 2.61 -7.34 -6.17
CA PRO A 518 3.42 -8.55 -6.30
C PRO A 518 4.81 -8.32 -6.94
N SER A 519 5.02 -7.17 -7.60
CA SER A 519 6.32 -6.82 -8.17
C SER A 519 7.32 -6.27 -7.14
N ALA A 520 6.86 -5.91 -5.94
CA ALA A 520 7.73 -5.45 -4.87
C ALA A 520 8.25 -6.62 -4.03
N LYS A 521 9.50 -6.50 -3.56
CA LYS A 521 10.11 -7.45 -2.62
C LYS A 521 9.83 -7.05 -1.19
N ALA A 522 9.77 -8.03 -0.30
CA ALA A 522 9.69 -7.79 1.13
C ALA A 522 10.97 -7.12 1.65
N ALA A 523 10.82 -6.16 2.56
CA ALA A 523 11.92 -5.53 3.29
C ALA A 523 11.64 -5.51 4.80
N SER A 524 10.38 -5.63 5.21
CA SER A 524 10.02 -5.85 6.60
C SER A 524 8.70 -6.62 6.70
N ILE A 525 8.53 -7.32 7.83
CA ILE A 525 7.34 -8.11 8.11
C ILE A 525 6.91 -7.93 9.56
N THR A 526 5.60 -7.93 9.81
CA THR A 526 5.01 -8.15 11.13
C THR A 526 4.01 -9.29 11.08
N ILE A 527 3.95 -10.06 12.17
CA ILE A 527 2.85 -10.95 12.52
C ILE A 527 2.34 -10.42 13.85
N VAL A 528 1.06 -10.20 13.98
CA VAL A 528 0.43 -9.68 15.19
C VAL A 528 -0.65 -10.63 15.64
N ALA A 529 -0.71 -10.91 16.95
CA ALA A 529 -1.84 -11.53 17.60
C ALA A 529 -2.31 -10.64 18.75
N THR A 530 -3.61 -10.42 18.88
CA THR A 530 -4.20 -9.60 19.95
C THR A 530 -5.51 -10.18 20.46
N SER A 531 -5.70 -10.13 21.78
CA SER A 531 -6.90 -10.62 22.44
C SER A 531 -8.14 -9.75 22.20
N SER A 532 -7.96 -8.51 21.72
CA SER A 532 -9.05 -7.58 21.38
C SER A 532 -8.73 -6.87 20.06
N HIS A 533 -9.52 -7.14 19.04
CA HIS A 533 -9.32 -6.60 17.69
C HIS A 533 -9.32 -5.06 17.68
N TYR A 534 -10.20 -4.45 18.45
CA TYR A 534 -10.33 -2.98 18.48
C TYR A 534 -9.64 -2.33 19.68
N GLY A 535 -9.08 -3.10 20.60
CA GLY A 535 -8.45 -2.61 21.82
C GLY A 535 -6.99 -2.20 21.70
N GLY A 536 -6.36 -2.50 20.60
CA GLY A 536 -4.92 -2.33 20.44
C GLY A 536 -4.48 -1.82 19.07
N ARG A 537 -5.38 -1.21 18.30
CA ARG A 537 -4.96 -0.61 17.02
C ARG A 537 -4.14 0.63 17.30
N PHE A 538 -2.84 0.47 17.29
CA PHE A 538 -1.85 1.54 17.33
C PHE A 538 -1.58 2.15 15.94
N GLU A 539 -2.29 1.71 14.92
CA GLU A 539 -2.22 2.26 13.58
C GLU A 539 -3.09 3.50 13.46
N GLY A 540 -2.53 4.65 13.83
CA GLY A 540 -2.95 5.98 13.35
C GLY A 540 -4.37 6.45 13.65
N SER A 541 -5.25 5.65 14.22
CA SER A 541 -6.61 6.03 14.56
C SER A 541 -6.90 5.88 16.03
N LYS A 542 -7.65 6.79 16.54
CA LYS A 542 -8.27 6.86 17.85
C LYS A 542 -8.89 5.53 18.24
N VAL A 543 -8.10 4.73 18.89
CA VAL A 543 -8.64 3.56 19.50
C VAL A 543 -9.20 3.94 20.82
N THR A 544 -10.41 3.86 20.85
CA THR A 544 -11.28 4.13 21.99
C THR A 544 -11.52 2.86 22.75
N GLY A 545 -10.53 2.14 23.21
CA GLY A 545 -10.67 1.09 24.22
C GLY A 545 -11.97 0.26 24.18
N GLN A 546 -12.39 -0.16 22.97
CA GLN A 546 -13.61 -0.96 22.78
C GLN A 546 -13.26 -2.42 22.96
N VAL A 547 -13.17 -2.83 24.20
CA VAL A 547 -12.65 -4.14 24.58
C VAL A 547 -13.57 -4.83 25.57
N GLY A 548 -13.55 -6.15 25.55
CA GLY A 548 -14.11 -6.97 26.62
C GLY A 548 -13.01 -7.29 27.63
N GLY A 549 -13.07 -6.68 28.84
CA GLY A 549 -12.12 -6.98 29.90
C GLY A 549 -12.12 -8.46 30.26
N GLY A 550 -10.94 -9.09 30.25
CA GLY A 550 -10.77 -10.53 30.45
C GLY A 550 -10.92 -11.36 29.17
N SER A 551 -11.13 -10.74 27.98
CA SER A 551 -11.00 -11.46 26.71
C SER A 551 -9.62 -12.06 26.60
N THR A 552 -9.52 -13.36 26.34
CA THR A 552 -8.26 -14.09 26.38
C THR A 552 -8.04 -14.89 25.10
N LEU A 553 -6.90 -14.66 24.47
CA LEU A 553 -6.42 -15.38 23.30
C LEU A 553 -5.20 -16.22 23.66
N TRP A 554 -5.18 -17.47 23.24
CA TRP A 554 -4.00 -18.33 23.23
C TRP A 554 -3.63 -18.61 21.79
N VAL A 555 -2.35 -18.53 21.48
CA VAL A 555 -1.83 -18.91 20.15
C VAL A 555 -0.63 -19.81 20.28
N ASP A 556 -0.49 -20.71 19.29
CA ASP A 556 0.57 -21.70 19.27
C ASP A 556 0.88 -22.14 17.83
N ASP A 557 2.11 -22.62 17.59
CA ASP A 557 2.58 -23.27 16.36
C ASP A 557 2.18 -22.49 15.09
N PHE A 558 2.66 -21.26 14.94
CA PHE A 558 2.51 -20.52 13.69
C PHE A 558 3.41 -21.09 12.59
N GLU A 559 2.89 -21.14 11.40
CA GLU A 559 3.61 -21.60 10.20
C GLU A 559 3.31 -20.72 9.01
N LEU A 560 4.34 -20.25 8.32
CA LEU A 560 4.25 -19.52 7.07
C LEU A 560 4.44 -20.47 5.88
N SER A 561 3.54 -20.37 4.90
CA SER A 561 3.68 -21.08 3.61
C SER A 561 4.05 -20.10 2.51
N TYR A 562 4.77 -20.61 1.51
CA TYR A 562 5.39 -19.83 0.44
C TYR A 562 4.98 -20.31 -0.98
N TYR A 563 3.90 -21.15 -1.08
CA TYR A 563 3.42 -21.71 -2.35
C TYR A 563 1.90 -21.85 -2.41
#